data_e7861fe94bb7afdcb747e555f62a3b0f
#
_entry.id   e7861fe94bb7afdcb747e555f62a3b0f
#
_cell.length_a   1.000
_cell.length_b   1.000
_cell.length_c   1.000
_cell.angle_alpha   90.00
_cell.angle_beta   90.00
_cell.angle_gamma   90.00
#
_symmetry.space_group_name_H-M   'P 1'
#
loop_
_entity.id
_entity.type
_entity.pdbx_description
1 polymer ?
#
loop_
_entity_poly.entity_id
_entity_poly.type
_entity_poly.pdbx_seq_one_letter_code
_entity_poly.pdbx_strand_id
1 'polypeptide(L)'
;FKYVVSQNLKESFQPHVEYYVKSLISDIGTPPNIERAKEIVDSTPVGIKIHGPDLQWSSFKPIQRKHNLEYISADQPGVSYAKSDHDFYINVEKEDYRYTFKYSLFDKHSGHNPAGIAVLLVIILLIFFCYLLIKRLFKPIKWIEEGTIQFSQGNFDHLIKVKNCDELG
;
A
#
# COMPACT_ATOMS: atom_id res chain seq x y z
N PHE A 1 -11.65 -10.02 -16.93
CA PHE A 1 -10.96 -8.81 -16.44
C PHE A 1 -9.81 -9.15 -15.48
N LYS A 2 -10.02 -10.05 -14.51
CA LYS A 2 -9.00 -10.47 -13.52
C LYS A 2 -7.77 -11.16 -14.14
N TYR A 3 -7.97 -11.94 -15.23
CA TYR A 3 -6.92 -12.67 -15.92
C TYR A 3 -5.98 -11.77 -16.76
N VAL A 4 -6.53 -10.77 -17.44
CA VAL A 4 -5.75 -9.84 -18.28
C VAL A 4 -4.87 -8.91 -17.44
N VAL A 5 -5.37 -8.45 -16.29
CA VAL A 5 -4.60 -7.61 -15.35
C VAL A 5 -3.45 -8.40 -14.73
N SER A 6 -3.62 -9.71 -14.47
CA SER A 6 -2.55 -10.54 -13.91
C SER A 6 -1.43 -10.84 -14.91
N GLN A 7 -1.74 -10.99 -16.20
CA GLN A 7 -0.72 -11.22 -17.23
C GLN A 7 0.11 -9.96 -17.52
N ASN A 8 -0.51 -8.81 -17.68
CA ASN A 8 0.20 -7.55 -17.92
C ASN A 8 1.10 -7.13 -16.73
N LEU A 9 0.64 -7.37 -15.50
CA LEU A 9 1.47 -7.19 -14.31
C LEU A 9 2.66 -8.16 -14.30
N LYS A 10 2.48 -9.39 -14.74
CA LYS A 10 3.51 -10.41 -14.80
C LYS A 10 4.63 -10.03 -15.78
N GLU A 11 4.28 -9.61 -16.99
CA GLU A 11 5.24 -9.24 -18.03
C GLU A 11 6.03 -7.95 -17.70
N SER A 12 5.40 -6.98 -17.04
CA SER A 12 6.06 -5.72 -16.71
C SER A 12 6.91 -5.78 -15.42
N PHE A 13 6.49 -6.55 -14.41
CA PHE A 13 7.19 -6.61 -13.13
C PHE A 13 8.29 -7.68 -13.07
N GLN A 14 8.15 -8.77 -13.80
CA GLN A 14 9.06 -9.91 -13.74
C GLN A 14 10.52 -9.51 -14.03
N PRO A 15 10.85 -8.73 -15.08
CA PRO A 15 12.24 -8.36 -15.36
C PRO A 15 12.89 -7.51 -14.27
N HIS A 16 12.12 -6.59 -13.67
CA HIS A 16 12.62 -5.71 -12.61
C HIS A 16 12.88 -6.47 -11.32
N VAL A 17 12.01 -7.37 -10.97
CA VAL A 17 12.14 -8.22 -9.78
C VAL A 17 13.32 -9.17 -9.94
N GLU A 18 13.50 -9.78 -11.10
CA GLU A 18 14.64 -10.65 -11.38
C GLU A 18 15.98 -9.90 -11.30
N TYR A 19 16.05 -8.71 -11.88
CA TYR A 19 17.23 -7.87 -11.78
C TYR A 19 17.56 -7.53 -10.33
N TYR A 20 16.55 -7.15 -9.57
CA TYR A 20 16.71 -6.80 -8.16
C TYR A 20 17.19 -8.01 -7.33
N VAL A 21 16.60 -9.18 -7.53
CA VAL A 21 17.00 -10.41 -6.84
C VAL A 21 18.42 -10.83 -7.20
N LYS A 22 18.80 -10.72 -8.48
CA LYS A 22 20.19 -10.98 -8.91
C LYS A 22 21.18 -10.01 -8.27
N SER A 23 20.81 -8.73 -8.15
CA SER A 23 21.62 -7.73 -7.44
C SER A 23 21.80 -8.09 -5.97
N LEU A 24 20.73 -8.51 -5.28
CA LEU A 24 20.80 -8.95 -3.89
C LEU A 24 21.70 -10.18 -3.71
N ILE A 25 21.60 -11.16 -4.61
CA ILE A 25 22.48 -12.36 -4.56
C ILE A 25 23.95 -11.97 -4.80
N SER A 26 24.19 -11.03 -5.70
CA SER A 26 25.54 -10.51 -5.95
C SER A 26 26.11 -9.78 -4.74
N ASP A 27 25.26 -9.07 -4.00
CA ASP A 27 25.64 -8.33 -2.79
C ASP A 27 25.90 -9.26 -1.60
N ILE A 28 25.12 -10.34 -1.46
CA ILE A 28 25.32 -11.39 -0.45
C ILE A 28 26.60 -12.19 -0.75
N GLY A 29 26.92 -12.39 -2.04
CA GLY A 29 28.08 -13.13 -2.49
C GLY A 29 27.88 -14.64 -2.59
N THR A 30 28.90 -15.34 -3.15
CA THR A 30 29.01 -16.81 -3.19
C THR A 30 30.46 -17.19 -2.81
N PRO A 31 30.71 -17.79 -1.64
CA PRO A 31 29.76 -18.28 -0.62
C PRO A 31 29.00 -17.14 0.10
N PRO A 32 27.76 -17.40 0.57
CA PRO A 32 26.90 -16.36 1.12
C PRO A 32 27.43 -15.77 2.42
N ASN A 33 27.50 -14.44 2.50
CA ASN A 33 27.80 -13.70 3.70
C ASN A 33 26.54 -13.43 4.52
N ILE A 34 26.41 -14.09 5.68
CA ILE A 34 25.24 -14.00 6.55
C ILE A 34 25.08 -12.61 7.17
N GLU A 35 26.18 -11.93 7.50
CA GLU A 35 26.10 -10.58 8.07
C GLU A 35 25.52 -9.61 7.05
N ARG A 36 25.96 -9.71 5.81
CA ARG A 36 25.42 -8.90 4.73
C ARG A 36 23.95 -9.23 4.45
N ALA A 37 23.57 -10.50 4.49
CA ALA A 37 22.17 -10.90 4.36
C ALA A 37 21.28 -10.33 5.47
N LYS A 38 21.79 -10.24 6.72
CA LYS A 38 21.06 -9.60 7.83
C LYS A 38 20.88 -8.09 7.61
N GLU A 39 21.94 -7.38 7.22
CA GLU A 39 21.87 -5.94 6.92
C GLU A 39 20.81 -5.64 5.83
N ILE A 40 20.75 -6.49 4.79
CA ILE A 40 19.74 -6.36 3.73
C ILE A 40 18.33 -6.55 4.30
N VAL A 41 18.11 -7.58 5.13
CA VAL A 41 16.81 -7.82 5.77
C VAL A 41 16.39 -6.68 6.69
N ASP A 42 17.33 -6.08 7.42
CA ASP A 42 17.04 -4.98 8.34
C ASP A 42 16.74 -3.66 7.59
N SER A 43 17.31 -3.50 6.39
CA SER A 43 17.15 -2.29 5.57
C SER A 43 16.03 -2.38 4.52
N THR A 44 15.52 -3.58 4.23
CA THR A 44 14.52 -3.81 3.18
C THR A 44 13.35 -4.68 3.67
N PRO A 45 12.14 -4.52 3.11
CA PRO A 45 10.99 -5.37 3.48
C PRO A 45 11.08 -6.77 2.84
N VAL A 46 12.27 -7.35 2.75
CA VAL A 46 12.51 -8.64 2.09
C VAL A 46 13.01 -9.65 3.09
N GLY A 47 12.28 -10.74 3.25
CA GLY A 47 12.78 -11.91 3.99
C GLY A 47 13.70 -12.73 3.10
N ILE A 48 14.81 -13.20 3.66
CA ILE A 48 15.82 -14.01 2.94
C ILE A 48 16.00 -15.35 3.66
N LYS A 49 16.00 -16.43 2.87
CA LYS A 49 16.40 -17.77 3.33
C LYS A 49 17.47 -18.29 2.38
N ILE A 50 18.54 -18.80 2.95
CA ILE A 50 19.68 -19.39 2.24
C ILE A 50 19.79 -20.84 2.68
N HIS A 51 19.89 -21.74 1.72
CA HIS A 51 20.08 -23.16 1.93
C HIS A 51 21.21 -23.65 1.02
N GLY A 52 22.24 -24.22 1.61
CA GLY A 52 23.40 -24.78 0.92
C GLY A 52 23.93 -26.01 1.67
N PRO A 53 25.01 -26.61 1.17
CA PRO A 53 25.56 -27.86 1.76
C PRO A 53 25.99 -27.66 3.20
N ASP A 54 26.67 -26.58 3.52
CA ASP A 54 27.24 -26.30 4.84
C ASP A 54 26.57 -25.13 5.56
N LEU A 55 25.55 -24.53 4.95
CA LEU A 55 24.91 -23.31 5.42
C LEU A 55 23.40 -23.38 5.33
N GLN A 56 22.74 -23.16 6.46
CA GLN A 56 21.29 -22.99 6.49
C GLN A 56 20.93 -21.79 7.37
N TRP A 57 20.40 -20.76 6.77
CA TRP A 57 19.98 -19.55 7.46
C TRP A 57 18.65 -19.02 6.91
N SER A 58 17.82 -18.44 7.79
CA SER A 58 16.54 -17.86 7.41
C SER A 58 16.17 -16.71 8.33
N SER A 59 15.75 -15.60 7.75
CA SER A 59 15.19 -14.44 8.48
C SER A 59 13.70 -14.61 8.80
N PHE A 60 13.01 -15.59 8.24
CA PHE A 60 11.60 -15.85 8.48
C PHE A 60 11.34 -17.31 8.83
N LYS A 61 10.21 -17.57 9.49
CA LYS A 61 9.81 -18.93 9.87
C LYS A 61 9.50 -19.77 8.62
N PRO A 62 9.83 -21.07 8.63
CA PRO A 62 9.52 -21.96 7.52
C PRO A 62 8.01 -21.93 7.21
N ILE A 63 7.70 -21.97 5.93
CA ILE A 63 6.33 -22.01 5.43
C ILE A 63 5.66 -23.27 6.00
N GLN A 64 4.60 -23.08 6.79
CA GLN A 64 3.79 -24.21 7.21
C GLN A 64 3.06 -24.76 5.97
N ARG A 65 3.13 -26.06 5.74
CA ARG A 65 2.60 -26.81 4.57
C ARG A 65 1.08 -26.63 4.32
N LYS A 66 0.38 -25.86 5.13
CA LYS A 66 -1.07 -25.62 5.02
C LYS A 66 -1.50 -24.50 4.06
N HIS A 67 -0.54 -23.78 3.46
CA HIS A 67 -0.87 -22.72 2.51
C HIS A 67 -0.81 -23.30 1.10
N ASN A 68 -1.87 -23.10 0.33
CA ASN A 68 -1.89 -23.37 -1.11
C ASN A 68 -0.83 -22.48 -1.77
N LEU A 69 0.34 -23.05 -2.03
CA LEU A 69 1.39 -22.41 -2.80
C LEU A 69 1.09 -22.65 -4.28
N GLU A 70 0.76 -21.60 -4.99
CA GLU A 70 0.67 -21.62 -6.43
C GLU A 70 2.08 -21.40 -7.01
N TYR A 71 2.63 -22.46 -7.62
CA TYR A 71 3.93 -22.39 -8.27
C TYR A 71 3.77 -21.83 -9.67
N ILE A 72 4.54 -20.79 -9.97
CA ILE A 72 4.58 -20.14 -11.27
C ILE A 72 5.95 -20.43 -11.87
N SER A 73 5.98 -21.11 -13.03
CA SER A 73 7.24 -21.36 -13.73
C SER A 73 7.85 -20.03 -14.21
N ALA A 74 9.16 -19.90 -14.04
CA ALA A 74 9.92 -18.81 -14.62
C ALA A 74 10.41 -19.17 -16.02
N ASP A 75 10.62 -18.17 -16.87
CA ASP A 75 11.19 -18.35 -18.20
C ASP A 75 12.70 -18.62 -18.15
N GLN A 76 13.33 -18.43 -16.98
CA GLN A 76 14.77 -18.66 -16.80
C GLN A 76 15.04 -19.94 -15.99
N PRO A 77 16.05 -20.74 -16.39
CA PRO A 77 16.46 -21.92 -15.65
C PRO A 77 17.02 -21.52 -14.26
N GLY A 78 16.64 -22.26 -13.23
CA GLY A 78 17.09 -22.02 -11.85
C GLY A 78 16.30 -20.95 -11.08
N VAL A 79 15.29 -20.32 -11.68
CA VAL A 79 14.38 -19.39 -10.99
C VAL A 79 13.00 -20.02 -10.91
N SER A 80 12.37 -19.94 -9.75
CA SER A 80 10.98 -20.34 -9.56
C SER A 80 10.24 -19.35 -8.65
N TYR A 81 8.98 -19.14 -8.98
CA TYR A 81 8.11 -18.26 -8.20
C TYR A 81 7.05 -19.08 -7.49
N ALA A 82 6.72 -18.70 -6.28
CA ALA A 82 5.60 -19.26 -5.55
C ALA A 82 4.81 -18.14 -4.90
N LYS A 83 3.50 -18.21 -5.01
CA LYS A 83 2.56 -17.25 -4.44
C LYS A 83 1.72 -17.94 -3.38
N SER A 84 1.58 -17.29 -2.23
CA SER A 84 0.61 -17.58 -1.18
C SER A 84 -0.39 -16.43 -1.10
N ASP A 85 -1.43 -16.55 -0.29
CA ASP A 85 -2.48 -15.53 -0.15
C ASP A 85 -1.96 -14.11 0.16
N HIS A 86 -0.86 -14.02 0.91
CA HIS A 86 -0.31 -12.74 1.39
C HIS A 86 1.18 -12.56 1.08
N ASP A 87 1.86 -13.60 0.64
CA ASP A 87 3.30 -13.61 0.45
C ASP A 87 3.66 -14.07 -0.98
N PHE A 88 4.72 -13.48 -1.50
CA PHE A 88 5.31 -13.86 -2.78
C PHE A 88 6.74 -14.35 -2.54
N TYR A 89 7.06 -15.50 -3.07
CA TYR A 89 8.35 -16.16 -2.90
C TYR A 89 9.04 -16.27 -4.24
N ILE A 90 10.35 -15.96 -4.24
CA ILE A 90 11.22 -16.14 -5.40
C ILE A 90 12.35 -17.06 -4.95
N ASN A 91 12.47 -18.18 -5.60
CA ASN A 91 13.58 -19.09 -5.38
C ASN A 91 14.56 -18.98 -6.53
N VAL A 92 15.82 -18.80 -6.22
CA VAL A 92 16.92 -18.77 -7.19
C VAL A 92 17.97 -19.78 -6.76
N GLU A 93 18.33 -20.66 -7.67
CA GLU A 93 19.41 -21.61 -7.52
C GLU A 93 20.67 -21.05 -8.19
N LYS A 94 21.73 -20.90 -7.41
CA LYS A 94 23.02 -20.44 -7.92
C LYS A 94 24.12 -21.26 -7.28
N GLU A 95 24.87 -22.00 -8.10
CA GLU A 95 25.87 -22.96 -7.65
C GLU A 95 25.22 -24.00 -6.73
N ASP A 96 25.80 -24.26 -5.55
CA ASP A 96 25.27 -25.22 -4.56
C ASP A 96 24.30 -24.58 -3.55
N TYR A 97 23.92 -23.32 -3.76
CA TYR A 97 23.07 -22.56 -2.85
C TYR A 97 21.70 -22.23 -3.46
N ARG A 98 20.66 -22.40 -2.64
CA ARG A 98 19.30 -21.98 -2.96
C ARG A 98 18.95 -20.77 -2.10
N TYR A 99 18.66 -19.66 -2.78
CA TYR A 99 18.20 -18.42 -2.18
C TYR A 99 16.69 -18.33 -2.32
N THR A 100 15.98 -18.12 -1.22
CA THR A 100 14.53 -17.88 -1.23
C THR A 100 14.28 -16.47 -0.70
N PHE A 101 13.74 -15.61 -1.53
CA PHE A 101 13.33 -14.27 -1.15
C PHE A 101 11.84 -14.27 -0.90
N LYS A 102 11.43 -13.72 0.24
CA LYS A 102 10.04 -13.56 0.62
C LYS A 102 9.67 -12.09 0.58
N TYR A 103 8.66 -11.77 -0.23
CA TYR A 103 8.01 -10.47 -0.24
C TYR A 103 6.64 -10.60 0.41
N SER A 104 6.38 -9.84 1.46
CA SER A 104 5.06 -9.76 2.06
C SER A 104 4.33 -8.56 1.47
N LEU A 105 3.24 -8.81 0.74
CA LEU A 105 2.39 -7.76 0.16
C LEU A 105 1.63 -6.99 1.26
N PHE A 106 1.46 -7.62 2.41
CA PHE A 106 0.86 -7.02 3.59
C PHE A 106 1.81 -7.28 4.77
N ASP A 107 2.84 -6.46 4.88
CA ASP A 107 3.77 -6.57 5.99
C ASP A 107 3.02 -6.34 7.30
N LYS A 108 2.91 -7.41 8.07
CA LYS A 108 2.36 -7.39 9.43
C LYS A 108 3.27 -6.61 10.40
N HIS A 109 4.45 -6.17 9.91
CA HIS A 109 5.37 -5.26 10.59
C HIS A 109 5.04 -3.77 10.32
N SER A 110 4.08 -3.48 9.47
CA SER A 110 3.33 -2.24 9.58
C SER A 110 2.51 -2.34 10.87
N GLY A 111 3.20 -2.49 11.97
CA GLY A 111 2.67 -2.20 13.28
C GLY A 111 1.92 -0.89 13.11
N HIS A 112 0.68 -0.85 13.50
CA HIS A 112 -0.21 0.30 13.46
C HIS A 112 0.64 1.53 13.65
N ASN A 113 1.00 2.18 12.52
CA ASN A 113 1.84 3.35 12.58
C ASN A 113 0.91 4.43 13.15
N PRO A 114 0.95 4.70 14.47
CA PRO A 114 0.00 5.59 15.10
C PRO A 114 0.05 6.97 14.44
N ALA A 115 1.20 7.31 13.84
CA ALA A 115 1.38 8.50 13.05
C ALA A 115 0.53 8.47 11.76
N GLY A 116 0.45 7.34 11.05
CA GLY A 116 -0.39 7.21 9.84
C GLY A 116 -1.89 7.35 10.17
N ILE A 117 -2.34 6.73 11.25
CA ILE A 117 -3.72 6.86 11.73
C ILE A 117 -4.00 8.30 12.17
N ALA A 118 -3.07 8.95 12.88
CA ALA A 118 -3.20 10.33 13.31
C ALA A 118 -3.32 11.29 12.11
N VAL A 119 -2.51 11.12 11.08
CA VAL A 119 -2.59 11.92 9.83
C VAL A 119 -3.95 11.73 9.15
N LEU A 120 -4.43 10.51 9.04
CA LEU A 120 -5.74 10.20 8.44
C LEU A 120 -6.88 10.86 9.23
N LEU A 121 -6.84 10.81 10.56
CA LEU A 121 -7.82 11.47 11.42
C LEU A 121 -7.80 12.99 11.24
N VAL A 122 -6.62 13.61 11.15
CA VAL A 122 -6.48 15.06 10.91
C VAL A 122 -7.09 15.43 9.55
N ILE A 123 -6.87 14.65 8.50
CA ILE A 123 -7.46 14.91 7.18
C ILE A 123 -8.99 14.83 7.23
N ILE A 124 -9.54 13.81 7.89
CA ILE A 124 -11.00 13.65 8.05
C ILE A 124 -11.58 14.83 8.82
N LEU A 125 -10.92 15.27 9.89
CA LEU A 125 -11.34 16.40 10.69
C LEU A 125 -11.31 17.73 9.91
N LEU A 126 -10.28 17.93 9.08
CA LEU A 126 -10.19 19.08 8.17
C LEU A 126 -11.34 19.10 7.16
N ILE A 127 -11.63 17.98 6.52
CA ILE A 127 -12.74 17.84 5.56
C ILE A 127 -14.06 18.15 6.26
N PHE A 128 -14.27 17.61 7.46
CA PHE A 128 -15.48 17.88 8.24
C PHE A 128 -15.62 19.35 8.62
N PHE A 129 -14.52 20.00 9.02
CA PHE A 129 -14.51 21.43 9.34
C PHE A 129 -14.83 22.28 8.10
N CYS A 130 -14.21 22.00 6.96
CA CYS A 130 -14.54 22.65 5.69
C CYS A 130 -16.02 22.48 5.31
N TYR A 131 -16.58 21.28 5.51
CA TYR A 131 -18.01 21.04 5.26
C TYR A 131 -18.91 21.94 6.16
N LEU A 132 -18.57 22.07 7.43
CA LEU A 132 -19.32 22.94 8.35
C LEU A 132 -19.25 24.42 7.94
N LEU A 133 -18.06 24.91 7.53
CA LEU A 133 -17.88 26.26 7.02
C LEU A 133 -18.72 26.52 5.77
N ILE A 134 -18.67 25.61 4.81
CA ILE A 134 -19.47 25.70 3.58
C ILE A 134 -20.95 25.75 3.92
N LYS A 135 -21.43 24.82 4.76
CA LYS A 135 -22.83 24.79 5.18
C LYS A 135 -23.27 26.10 5.86
N ARG A 136 -22.39 26.69 6.68
CA ARG A 136 -22.65 27.96 7.36
C ARG A 136 -22.72 29.12 6.36
N LEU A 137 -21.80 29.17 5.39
CA LEU A 137 -21.77 30.22 4.37
C LEU A 137 -22.95 30.15 3.38
N PHE A 138 -23.41 28.96 3.05
CA PHE A 138 -24.54 28.80 2.12
C PHE A 138 -25.91 28.96 2.77
N LYS A 139 -25.99 28.96 4.09
CA LYS A 139 -27.25 29.15 4.81
C LYS A 139 -27.91 30.52 4.51
N PRO A 140 -27.21 31.67 4.52
CA PRO A 140 -27.81 32.96 4.22
C PRO A 140 -28.25 33.07 2.75
N ILE A 141 -27.61 32.37 1.82
CA ILE A 141 -27.98 32.41 0.39
C ILE A 141 -29.38 31.84 0.16
N LYS A 142 -29.79 30.80 0.87
CA LYS A 142 -31.17 30.27 0.79
C LYS A 142 -32.21 31.27 1.25
N TRP A 143 -31.91 32.06 2.28
CA TRP A 143 -32.86 33.09 2.75
C TRP A 143 -33.03 34.23 1.75
N ILE A 144 -31.96 34.59 1.03
CA ILE A 144 -32.02 35.60 -0.02
C ILE A 144 -32.83 35.05 -1.19
N GLU A 145 -32.67 33.80 -1.58
CA GLU A 145 -33.44 33.15 -2.64
C GLU A 145 -34.92 33.09 -2.27
N GLU A 146 -35.27 32.66 -1.06
CA GLU A 146 -36.65 32.64 -0.56
C GLU A 146 -37.27 34.05 -0.53
N GLY A 147 -36.50 35.04 -0.08
CA GLY A 147 -36.93 36.44 -0.09
C GLY A 147 -37.18 36.98 -1.49
N THR A 148 -36.32 36.65 -2.44
CA THR A 148 -36.46 37.07 -3.85
C THR A 148 -37.71 36.45 -4.50
N ILE A 149 -38.03 35.20 -4.21
CA ILE A 149 -39.22 34.53 -4.69
C ILE A 149 -40.49 35.20 -4.14
N GLN A 150 -40.54 35.52 -2.84
CA GLN A 150 -41.66 36.18 -2.19
C GLN A 150 -41.88 37.60 -2.77
N PHE A 151 -40.78 38.32 -3.01
CA PHE A 151 -40.82 39.63 -3.64
C PHE A 151 -41.38 39.58 -5.08
N SER A 152 -40.95 38.60 -5.86
CA SER A 152 -41.47 38.41 -7.24
C SER A 152 -42.96 38.05 -7.29
N GLN A 153 -43.49 37.48 -6.23
CA GLN A 153 -44.93 37.20 -6.07
C GLN A 153 -45.76 38.37 -5.55
N GLY A 154 -45.15 39.54 -5.39
CA GLY A 154 -45.82 40.74 -4.91
C GLY A 154 -46.03 40.79 -3.40
N ASN A 155 -45.42 39.92 -2.64
CA ASN A 155 -45.51 39.91 -1.20
C ASN A 155 -44.37 40.75 -0.58
N PHE A 156 -44.58 42.06 -0.48
CA PHE A 156 -43.60 43.04 -0.01
C PHE A 156 -43.54 43.17 1.52
N ASP A 157 -44.47 42.54 2.23
CA ASP A 157 -44.49 42.56 3.71
C ASP A 157 -43.59 41.51 4.33
N HIS A 158 -42.94 40.63 3.51
CA HIS A 158 -42.05 39.60 4.00
C HIS A 158 -40.68 40.20 4.34
N LEU A 159 -40.48 40.54 5.61
CA LEU A 159 -39.19 40.99 6.13
C LEU A 159 -38.25 39.79 6.25
N ILE A 160 -37.13 39.81 5.53
CA ILE A 160 -36.04 38.84 5.69
C ILE A 160 -35.44 39.07 7.09
N LYS A 161 -35.65 38.11 7.98
CA LYS A 161 -35.11 38.17 9.33
C LYS A 161 -33.60 37.88 9.30
N VAL A 162 -32.80 38.92 9.23
CA VAL A 162 -31.35 38.83 9.33
C VAL A 162 -30.97 38.51 10.76
N LYS A 163 -30.36 37.34 10.94
CA LYS A 163 -30.08 36.75 12.27
C LYS A 163 -28.61 36.94 12.74
N ASN A 164 -27.75 37.43 11.87
CA ASN A 164 -26.33 37.63 12.13
C ASN A 164 -25.96 39.10 11.97
N CYS A 165 -25.20 39.65 12.93
CA CYS A 165 -24.57 40.98 12.83
C CYS A 165 -23.16 40.85 12.24
N ASP A 166 -23.01 40.11 11.10
CA ASP A 166 -21.79 40.08 10.35
C ASP A 166 -21.96 40.83 9.02
N GLU A 167 -20.91 40.94 8.22
CA GLU A 167 -20.86 41.77 7.00
C GLU A 167 -21.94 41.40 5.95
N LEU A 168 -22.75 40.37 6.18
CA LEU A 168 -23.84 39.88 5.36
C LEU A 168 -25.21 39.98 6.05
N GLY A 169 -25.31 40.57 7.21
CA GLY A 169 -26.51 40.73 8.04
C GLY A 169 -26.86 42.16 8.35
#